data_0f3ae03b52cd00a84fab3c80971e79b6
#
_entry.id   0f3ae03b52cd00a84fab3c80971e79b6
#
_cell.length_a   1.000
_cell.length_b   1.000
_cell.length_c   1.000
_cell.angle_alpha   90.00
_cell.angle_beta   90.00
_cell.angle_gamma   90.00
#
_symmetry.space_group_name_H-M   'P 1'
#
loop_
_entity.id
_entity.type
_entity.pdbx_description
1 polymer ?
#
loop_
_entity_poly.entity_id
_entity_poly.type
_entity_poly.pdbx_seq_one_letter_code
_entity_poly.pdbx_strand_id
1 'polypeptide(L)'
;TLSVTLFPYTTLFRSGAAEDFGAAPDERLLDLVHSLRAPYRQGASFVMNANTLARIRKFKTADGMPLWQPSLAAGQPATLLGYPVVEAEDMPDIAANALSIAFGNFQAGYLIAERGETAILRDPYSNKPFVSFYATKRVGGCVADSAAIKLMKIATA
;
A
#
# COMPACT_ATOMS: atom_id res chain seq x y z
N THR A 1 -3.95 -3.89 12.34
CA THR A 1 -2.48 -3.78 12.40
C THR A 1 -1.87 -4.74 11.39
N LEU A 2 -1.90 -4.34 10.11
CA LEU A 2 -1.18 -5.00 9.00
C LEU A 2 0.34 -4.67 9.08
N SER A 3 0.85 -4.57 10.31
CA SER A 3 2.22 -4.16 10.53
C SER A 3 3.19 -5.32 10.28
N VAL A 4 4.42 -5.05 10.37
CA VAL A 4 5.68 -5.83 10.35
C VAL A 4 5.60 -7.37 10.28
N THR A 5 4.53 -8.01 10.74
CA THR A 5 4.35 -9.47 10.72
C THR A 5 3.92 -10.03 9.36
N LEU A 6 3.28 -9.23 8.50
CA LEU A 6 2.86 -9.71 7.17
C LEU A 6 4.02 -9.70 6.15
N PHE A 7 5.04 -8.85 6.38
CA PHE A 7 6.18 -8.69 5.47
C PHE A 7 7.53 -8.78 6.19
N PRO A 8 7.81 -9.89 6.92
CA PRO A 8 9.03 -9.99 7.75
C PRO A 8 10.32 -9.94 6.93
N TYR A 9 10.26 -10.21 5.63
CA TYR A 9 11.43 -10.29 4.74
C TYR A 9 11.48 -9.19 3.68
N THR A 10 10.52 -8.24 3.69
CA THR A 10 10.51 -7.14 2.72
C THR A 10 11.61 -6.15 3.05
N THR A 11 12.42 -5.79 2.06
CA THR A 11 13.50 -4.82 2.25
C THR A 11 12.91 -3.46 2.60
N LEU A 12 13.32 -2.93 3.74
CA LEU A 12 12.90 -1.62 4.22
C LEU A 12 13.77 -0.53 3.60
N PHE A 13 13.14 0.49 3.07
CA PHE A 13 13.77 1.73 2.64
C PHE A 13 13.48 2.82 3.69
N ARG A 14 14.49 3.61 4.11
CA ARG A 14 14.32 4.63 5.14
C ARG A 14 14.15 6.02 4.55
N SER A 15 13.28 6.84 5.12
CA SER A 15 12.99 8.21 4.64
C SER A 15 14.12 9.22 4.86
N GLY A 16 15.10 8.95 5.65
CA GLY A 16 16.24 9.84 5.86
C GLY A 16 16.02 11.05 6.81
N ALA A 17 14.79 11.30 7.25
CA ALA A 17 14.49 12.32 8.27
C ALA A 17 13.49 11.77 9.29
N ALA A 18 13.57 12.27 10.53
CA ALA A 18 12.66 11.88 11.59
C ALA A 18 11.26 12.41 11.32
N GLU A 19 10.26 11.53 11.41
CA GLU A 19 8.83 11.85 11.29
C GLU A 19 8.42 12.56 9.99
N ASP A 20 9.30 12.61 8.97
CA ASP A 20 9.05 13.24 7.68
C ASP A 20 9.89 12.63 6.55
N PHE A 21 9.69 13.08 5.32
CA PHE A 21 10.43 12.66 4.12
C PHE A 21 11.80 13.33 3.98
N GLY A 22 12.11 14.33 4.80
CA GLY A 22 13.37 15.11 4.72
C GLY A 22 13.33 16.29 3.77
N ALA A 23 14.50 16.89 3.53
CA ALA A 23 14.65 18.10 2.73
C ALA A 23 14.35 17.88 1.22
N ALA A 24 14.53 16.67 0.72
CA ALA A 24 14.30 16.29 -0.68
C ALA A 24 13.34 15.09 -0.75
N PRO A 25 12.03 15.29 -0.55
CA PRO A 25 11.05 14.21 -0.51
C PRO A 25 10.85 13.50 -1.86
N ASP A 26 11.05 14.22 -2.95
CA ASP A 26 11.01 13.73 -4.33
C ASP A 26 12.12 12.72 -4.63
N GLU A 27 13.36 13.03 -4.21
CA GLU A 27 14.50 12.12 -4.35
C GLU A 27 14.25 10.80 -3.59
N ARG A 28 13.65 10.87 -2.40
CA ARG A 28 13.34 9.69 -1.59
C ARG A 28 12.31 8.78 -2.25
N LEU A 29 11.31 9.36 -2.90
CA LEU A 29 10.33 8.59 -3.66
C LEU A 29 10.95 7.95 -4.90
N LEU A 30 11.84 8.68 -5.60
CA LEU A 30 12.61 8.13 -6.72
C LEU A 30 13.53 6.99 -6.28
N ASP A 31 14.26 7.16 -5.18
CA ASP A 31 15.11 6.12 -4.62
C ASP A 31 14.31 4.87 -4.26
N LEU A 32 13.09 5.02 -3.70
CA LEU A 32 12.20 3.90 -3.43
C LEU A 32 11.85 3.15 -4.71
N VAL A 33 11.49 3.85 -5.78
CA VAL A 33 11.19 3.25 -7.09
C VAL A 33 12.41 2.50 -7.65
N HIS A 34 13.59 3.11 -7.56
CA HIS A 34 14.82 2.51 -8.07
C HIS A 34 15.36 1.36 -7.19
N SER A 35 15.00 1.30 -5.92
CA SER A 35 15.32 0.16 -5.04
C SER A 35 14.62 -1.13 -5.47
N LEU A 36 13.52 -1.04 -6.22
CA LEU A 36 12.83 -2.20 -6.79
C LEU A 36 13.53 -2.65 -8.07
N ARG A 37 13.74 -3.95 -8.22
CA ARG A 37 14.35 -4.53 -9.44
C ARG A 37 13.49 -4.28 -10.68
N ALA A 38 14.13 -4.04 -11.82
CA ALA A 38 13.46 -3.69 -13.07
C ALA A 38 12.30 -4.61 -13.50
N PRO A 39 12.40 -5.95 -13.39
CA PRO A 39 11.29 -6.85 -13.75
C PRO A 39 10.01 -6.63 -12.94
N TYR A 40 10.13 -6.22 -11.67
CA TYR A 40 8.98 -5.98 -10.78
C TYR A 40 8.39 -4.58 -10.91
N ARG A 41 9.08 -3.65 -11.61
CA ARG A 41 8.54 -2.30 -11.87
C ARG A 41 7.38 -2.32 -12.85
N GLN A 42 7.33 -3.32 -13.73
CA GLN A 42 6.18 -3.52 -14.61
C GLN A 42 4.98 -3.98 -13.76
N GLY A 43 3.89 -3.19 -13.79
CA GLY A 43 2.71 -3.47 -12.97
C GLY A 43 2.87 -3.13 -11.48
N ALA A 44 3.92 -2.41 -11.10
CA ALA A 44 4.08 -1.90 -9.74
C ALA A 44 3.07 -0.78 -9.45
N SER A 45 2.66 -0.67 -8.19
CA SER A 45 1.78 0.38 -7.69
C SER A 45 2.25 0.88 -6.33
N PHE A 46 1.91 2.13 -6.03
CA PHE A 46 2.04 2.69 -4.69
C PHE A 46 0.80 2.35 -3.88
N VAL A 47 1.00 1.99 -2.61
CA VAL A 47 -0.08 1.81 -1.63
C VAL A 47 0.23 2.66 -0.42
N MET A 48 -0.70 3.53 -0.04
CA MET A 48 -0.58 4.44 1.09
C MET A 48 -1.96 4.91 1.53
N ASN A 49 -2.06 5.52 2.72
CA ASN A 49 -3.31 6.10 3.15
C ASN A 49 -3.54 7.50 2.57
N ALA A 50 -4.78 8.01 2.68
CA ALA A 50 -5.19 9.31 2.15
C ALA A 50 -4.40 10.48 2.77
N ASN A 51 -4.06 10.43 4.07
CA ASN A 51 -3.29 11.46 4.75
C ASN A 51 -1.86 11.55 4.22
N THR A 52 -1.21 10.41 4.01
CA THR A 52 0.13 10.32 3.40
C THR A 52 0.11 10.87 1.97
N LEU A 53 -0.90 10.48 1.19
CA LEU A 53 -1.09 10.96 -0.17
C LEU A 53 -1.29 12.48 -0.20
N ALA A 54 -2.11 13.03 0.71
CA ALA A 54 -2.33 14.47 0.82
C ALA A 54 -1.04 15.24 1.16
N ARG A 55 -0.15 14.66 1.98
CA ARG A 55 1.17 15.24 2.26
C ARG A 55 2.06 15.27 1.01
N ILE A 56 2.12 14.17 0.27
CA ILE A 56 2.90 14.08 -0.97
C ILE A 56 2.39 15.09 -2.01
N ARG A 57 1.08 15.29 -2.12
CA ARG A 57 0.49 16.31 -3.02
C ARG A 57 0.87 17.74 -2.67
N LYS A 58 1.23 18.01 -1.42
CA LYS A 58 1.65 19.33 -0.96
C LYS A 58 3.13 19.61 -1.20
N PHE A 59 3.92 18.65 -1.69
CA PHE A 59 5.32 18.88 -1.99
C PHE A 59 5.48 19.89 -3.12
N LYS A 60 6.39 20.85 -2.90
CA LYS A 60 6.70 21.92 -3.83
C LYS A 60 8.20 21.95 -4.10
N THR A 61 8.58 22.37 -5.29
CA THR A 61 9.97 22.72 -5.60
C THR A 61 10.40 23.97 -4.81
N ALA A 62 11.71 24.28 -4.81
CA ALA A 62 12.26 25.50 -4.22
C ALA A 62 11.59 26.76 -4.79
N ASP A 63 11.15 26.73 -6.04
CA ASP A 63 10.44 27.82 -6.73
C ASP A 63 8.93 27.87 -6.41
N GLY A 64 8.44 26.99 -5.52
CA GLY A 64 7.04 26.96 -5.09
C GLY A 64 6.08 26.24 -6.03
N MET A 65 6.57 25.61 -7.10
CA MET A 65 5.73 24.83 -8.00
C MET A 65 5.41 23.45 -7.39
N PRO A 66 4.17 22.94 -7.53
CA PRO A 66 3.82 21.62 -7.03
C PRO A 66 4.61 20.55 -7.81
N LEU A 67 5.27 19.65 -7.07
CA LEU A 67 6.02 18.52 -7.65
C LEU A 67 5.13 17.49 -8.31
N TRP A 68 3.89 17.37 -7.87
CA TRP A 68 2.92 16.45 -8.41
C TRP A 68 1.65 17.15 -8.84
N GLN A 69 1.32 17.00 -10.12
CA GLN A 69 0.04 17.45 -10.66
C GLN A 69 -0.86 16.22 -10.84
N PRO A 70 -2.00 16.14 -10.13
CA PRO A 70 -2.97 15.09 -10.38
C PRO A 70 -3.52 15.24 -11.81
N SER A 71 -3.81 14.11 -12.46
CA SER A 71 -4.48 14.15 -13.76
C SER A 71 -5.82 14.89 -13.63
N LEU A 72 -6.00 15.94 -14.43
CA LEU A 72 -7.27 16.67 -14.54
C LEU A 72 -8.31 15.92 -15.39
N ALA A 73 -7.91 14.84 -16.04
CA ALA A 73 -8.81 14.01 -16.84
C ALA A 73 -9.65 13.13 -15.93
N ALA A 74 -10.98 13.31 -16.01
CA ALA A 74 -11.94 12.50 -15.26
C ALA A 74 -11.78 11.01 -15.64
N GLY A 75 -11.73 10.14 -14.63
CA GLY A 75 -11.66 8.68 -14.82
C GLY A 75 -10.26 8.08 -14.93
N GLN A 76 -9.19 8.87 -14.90
CA GLN A 76 -7.85 8.32 -14.80
C GLN A 76 -7.42 8.16 -13.33
N PRO A 77 -6.87 6.99 -12.94
CA PRO A 77 -6.34 6.81 -11.59
C PRO A 77 -5.20 7.80 -11.33
N ALA A 78 -5.07 8.25 -10.09
CA ALA A 78 -3.96 9.09 -9.69
C ALA A 78 -2.64 8.34 -9.91
N THR A 79 -1.69 8.96 -10.60
CA THR A 79 -0.36 8.38 -10.83
C THR A 79 0.69 9.21 -10.12
N LEU A 80 1.65 8.54 -9.48
CA LEU A 80 2.82 9.14 -8.86
C LEU A 80 4.07 8.57 -9.55
N LEU A 81 4.92 9.43 -10.11
CA LEU A 81 6.10 9.02 -10.89
C LEU A 81 5.79 8.02 -12.01
N GLY A 82 4.59 8.10 -12.62
CA GLY A 82 4.15 7.20 -13.68
C GLY A 82 3.55 5.88 -13.22
N TYR A 83 3.46 5.63 -11.90
CA TYR A 83 2.85 4.42 -11.33
C TYR A 83 1.49 4.74 -10.69
N PRO A 84 0.51 3.83 -10.77
CA PRO A 84 -0.78 4.01 -10.14
C PRO A 84 -0.66 4.05 -8.62
N VAL A 85 -1.52 4.85 -7.99
CA VAL A 85 -1.61 4.96 -6.54
C VAL A 85 -2.92 4.34 -6.08
N VAL A 86 -2.83 3.43 -5.11
CA VAL A 86 -3.95 2.79 -4.44
C VAL A 86 -4.04 3.36 -3.02
N GLU A 87 -5.17 3.93 -2.70
CA GLU A 87 -5.45 4.43 -1.34
C GLU A 87 -5.90 3.27 -0.46
N ALA A 88 -5.22 3.05 0.66
CA ALA A 88 -5.52 2.03 1.65
C ALA A 88 -5.48 2.66 3.05
N GLU A 89 -6.64 2.84 3.65
CA GLU A 89 -6.78 3.47 4.97
C GLU A 89 -6.16 2.65 6.10
N ASP A 90 -5.96 1.35 5.89
CA ASP A 90 -5.29 0.46 6.85
C ASP A 90 -3.78 0.73 6.98
N MET A 91 -3.19 1.49 6.05
CA MET A 91 -1.78 1.88 6.13
C MET A 91 -1.58 2.96 7.20
N PRO A 92 -0.51 2.84 8.01
CA PRO A 92 -0.25 3.82 9.06
C PRO A 92 0.08 5.20 8.51
N ASP A 93 -0.30 6.22 9.26
CA ASP A 93 0.12 7.61 9.01
C ASP A 93 1.64 7.77 9.12
N ILE A 94 2.13 8.89 8.62
CA ILE A 94 3.52 9.27 8.73
C ILE A 94 3.84 9.56 10.19
N ALA A 95 4.61 8.66 10.81
CA ALA A 95 5.09 8.75 12.17
C ALA A 95 6.45 8.06 12.29
N ALA A 96 7.18 8.31 13.36
CA ALA A 96 8.45 7.64 13.62
C ALA A 96 8.32 6.11 13.55
N ASN A 97 9.19 5.44 12.82
CA ASN A 97 9.17 4.00 12.56
C ASN A 97 7.93 3.46 11.81
N ALA A 98 7.03 4.30 11.35
CA ALA A 98 5.87 3.87 10.59
C ALA A 98 6.25 3.39 9.18
N LEU A 99 5.52 2.40 8.67
CA LEU A 99 5.63 1.89 7.31
C LEU A 99 4.50 2.50 6.48
N SER A 100 4.65 3.78 6.12
CA SER A 100 3.55 4.58 5.57
C SER A 100 3.35 4.41 4.07
N ILE A 101 4.34 3.89 3.35
CA ILE A 101 4.28 3.70 1.90
C ILE A 101 4.78 2.29 1.56
N ALA A 102 4.00 1.58 0.75
CA ALA A 102 4.43 0.36 0.07
C ALA A 102 4.50 0.60 -1.44
N PHE A 103 5.55 0.11 -2.08
CA PHE A 103 5.72 0.17 -3.52
C PHE A 103 6.18 -1.19 -4.05
N GLY A 104 5.51 -1.69 -5.08
CA GLY A 104 5.89 -2.94 -5.69
C GLY A 104 4.83 -3.57 -6.56
N ASN A 105 5.17 -4.72 -7.12
CA ASN A 105 4.25 -5.56 -7.85
C ASN A 105 3.58 -6.55 -6.89
N PHE A 106 2.39 -6.20 -6.42
CA PHE A 106 1.64 -7.01 -5.45
C PHE A 106 1.14 -8.31 -6.07
N GLN A 107 0.90 -8.35 -7.37
CA GLN A 107 0.48 -9.57 -8.06
C GLN A 107 1.59 -10.65 -8.04
N ALA A 108 2.84 -10.25 -8.17
CA ALA A 108 3.97 -11.17 -8.09
C ALA A 108 4.42 -11.43 -6.64
N GLY A 109 4.23 -10.43 -5.75
CA GLY A 109 4.75 -10.47 -4.39
C GLY A 109 3.85 -11.14 -3.37
N TYR A 110 2.53 -11.22 -3.59
CA TYR A 110 1.57 -11.71 -2.60
C TYR A 110 0.63 -12.76 -3.19
N LEU A 111 0.53 -13.89 -2.53
CA LEU A 111 -0.35 -14.99 -2.91
C LEU A 111 -1.55 -15.06 -1.98
N ILE A 112 -2.75 -15.04 -2.54
CA ILE A 112 -4.00 -15.32 -1.84
C ILE A 112 -4.42 -16.74 -2.17
N ALA A 113 -4.58 -17.58 -1.14
CA ALA A 113 -5.05 -18.94 -1.26
C ALA A 113 -6.45 -19.06 -0.69
N GLU A 114 -7.37 -19.60 -1.48
CA GLU A 114 -8.73 -19.90 -1.05
C GLU A 114 -8.90 -21.40 -0.96
N ARG A 115 -9.50 -21.87 0.14
CA ARG A 115 -9.81 -23.29 0.32
C ARG A 115 -11.31 -23.52 0.29
N GLY A 116 -11.77 -24.16 -0.78
CA GLY A 116 -13.16 -24.48 -1.01
C GLY A 116 -14.00 -23.29 -1.47
N GLU A 117 -15.20 -23.58 -1.89
CA GLU A 117 -16.19 -22.60 -2.28
C GLU A 117 -16.85 -21.94 -1.05
N THR A 118 -17.53 -20.83 -1.28
CA THR A 118 -18.35 -20.22 -0.22
C THR A 118 -19.53 -21.14 0.09
N ALA A 119 -19.54 -21.72 1.28
CA ALA A 119 -20.65 -22.53 1.75
C ALA A 119 -21.72 -21.65 2.38
N ILE A 120 -22.95 -21.75 1.87
CA ILE A 120 -24.10 -21.01 2.40
C ILE A 120 -25.08 -22.01 3.02
N LEU A 121 -25.32 -21.89 4.32
CA LEU A 121 -26.31 -22.65 5.04
C LEU A 121 -27.53 -21.78 5.34
N ARG A 122 -28.69 -22.20 4.86
CA ARG A 122 -29.97 -21.56 5.21
C ARG A 122 -30.54 -22.21 6.47
N ASP A 123 -30.76 -21.42 7.50
CA ASP A 123 -31.36 -21.88 8.77
C ASP A 123 -32.67 -21.12 9.04
N PRO A 124 -33.82 -21.76 8.84
CA PRO A 124 -35.13 -21.17 9.14
C PRO A 124 -35.62 -21.44 10.55
N TYR A 125 -34.85 -22.19 11.39
CA TYR A 125 -35.34 -22.72 12.66
C TYR A 125 -34.79 -21.96 13.89
N SER A 126 -33.57 -21.48 13.84
CA SER A 126 -32.87 -20.93 15.01
C SER A 126 -33.38 -19.56 15.44
N ASN A 127 -33.94 -18.76 14.53
CA ASN A 127 -34.36 -17.38 14.85
C ASN A 127 -35.71 -17.01 14.22
N LYS A 128 -36.81 -17.59 14.71
CA LYS A 128 -38.17 -17.29 14.23
C LYS A 128 -38.57 -15.87 14.62
N PRO A 129 -39.21 -15.06 13.73
CA PRO A 129 -39.74 -15.37 12.38
C PRO A 129 -38.73 -15.17 11.24
N PHE A 130 -37.47 -14.93 11.52
CA PHE A 130 -36.43 -14.64 10.54
C PHE A 130 -35.78 -15.93 9.98
N VAL A 131 -35.27 -15.86 8.75
CA VAL A 131 -34.44 -16.89 8.14
C VAL A 131 -32.99 -16.41 8.15
N SER A 132 -32.11 -17.16 8.81
CA SER A 132 -30.70 -16.84 8.89
C SER A 132 -29.92 -17.55 7.77
N PHE A 133 -28.95 -16.84 7.17
CA PHE A 133 -28.03 -17.40 6.19
C PHE A 133 -26.61 -17.33 6.76
N TYR A 134 -25.98 -18.47 6.93
CA TYR A 134 -24.59 -18.58 7.38
C TYR A 134 -23.69 -18.77 6.15
N ALA A 135 -22.91 -17.76 5.82
CA ALA A 135 -21.90 -17.86 4.77
C ALA A 135 -20.51 -18.07 5.40
N THR A 136 -19.84 -19.13 5.00
CA THR A 136 -18.49 -19.43 5.45
C THR A 136 -17.54 -19.58 4.28
N LYS A 137 -16.34 -18.96 4.39
CA LYS A 137 -15.26 -19.08 3.44
C LYS A 137 -13.92 -19.16 4.18
N ARG A 138 -13.00 -19.95 3.68
CA ARG A 138 -11.63 -20.02 4.21
C ARG A 138 -10.68 -19.39 3.23
N VAL A 139 -10.04 -18.29 3.65
CA VAL A 139 -9.07 -17.53 2.88
C VAL A 139 -7.80 -17.38 3.71
N GLY A 140 -6.66 -17.53 3.07
CA GLY A 140 -5.35 -17.26 3.65
C GLY A 140 -4.49 -16.51 2.65
N GLY A 141 -3.42 -15.88 3.11
CA GLY A 141 -2.49 -15.20 2.22
C GLY A 141 -1.08 -15.18 2.82
N CYS A 142 -0.11 -15.17 1.93
CA CYS A 142 1.29 -15.04 2.32
C CYS A 142 2.09 -14.28 1.27
N VAL A 143 3.24 -13.74 1.69
CA VAL A 143 4.22 -13.16 0.77
C VAL A 143 4.90 -14.28 0.02
N ALA A 144 4.75 -14.29 -1.31
CA ALA A 144 5.39 -15.26 -2.21
C ALA A 144 6.80 -14.81 -2.56
N ASP A 145 6.98 -13.54 -2.89
CA ASP A 145 8.28 -12.96 -3.20
C ASP A 145 8.47 -11.60 -2.50
N SER A 146 9.37 -11.57 -1.52
CA SER A 146 9.71 -10.37 -0.77
C SER A 146 10.51 -9.34 -1.59
N ALA A 147 11.13 -9.75 -2.70
CA ALA A 147 11.88 -8.85 -3.57
C ALA A 147 10.96 -7.99 -4.45
N ALA A 148 9.71 -8.43 -4.65
CA ALA A 148 8.73 -7.74 -5.47
C ALA A 148 8.06 -6.54 -4.78
N ILE A 149 8.20 -6.40 -3.46
CA ILE A 149 7.56 -5.34 -2.66
C ILE A 149 8.61 -4.65 -1.79
N LYS A 150 8.58 -3.33 -1.74
CA LYS A 150 9.41 -2.47 -0.89
C LYS A 150 8.54 -1.63 0.02
N LEU A 151 8.94 -1.50 1.27
CA LEU A 151 8.26 -0.66 2.25
C LEU A 151 9.16 0.53 2.62
N MET A 152 8.60 1.72 2.61
CA MET A 152 9.27 2.91 3.12
C MET A 152 9.01 3.03 4.61
N LYS A 153 10.09 2.94 5.39
CA LYS A 153 10.07 3.18 6.82
C LYS A 153 10.45 4.63 7.10
N ILE A 154 9.60 5.34 7.79
CA ILE A 154 9.91 6.69 8.26
C ILE A 154 10.98 6.58 9.36
N ALA A 155 12.05 7.36 9.23
CA ALA A 155 13.16 7.32 10.18
C ALA A 155 12.74 7.89 11.55
N THR A 156 13.43 7.43 12.59
CA THR A 156 13.46 8.08 13.91
C THR A 156 14.62 9.06 13.97
N ALA A 157 14.49 10.06 14.79
CA ALA A 157 15.59 10.93 15.16
C ALA A 157 16.79 10.15 15.68
#